data_b9e094bda25535ccd5398a8ef3032bf3
#
_entry.id   b9e094bda25535ccd5398a8ef3032bf3
#
_cell.length_a   1.000
_cell.length_b   1.000
_cell.length_c   1.000
_cell.angle_alpha   90.00
_cell.angle_beta   90.00
_cell.angle_gamma   90.00
#
_symmetry.space_group_name_H-M   'P 1'
#
loop_
_entity.id
_entity.type
_entity.pdbx_description
1 polymer ?
#
loop_
_entity_poly.entity_id
_entity_poly.type
_entity_poly.pdbx_seq_one_letter_code
_entity_poly.pdbx_strand_id
1 'polypeptide(L)'
;GDAKSQSADVLGHVFEYFLGEFALAEGKKGGQFYTPRSVVELLVQMLKPYKGRVFDPCCGSGGMFVQSEKFVEDHQGKINDISIYGQESNQTTWRLAKMNLAIRGIDSSQIKWNNEGSLLNNSHKDLKVDFIIANPPFNDGDWSGQLLKKDGRWKFGVPPVSNANFAWVQHFTYHLSTTGTAAFVLADTSLSTMSAEEANIRKGLIESN
;
A
#
# COMPACT_ATOMS: atom_id res chain seq x y z
N GLY A 1 15.59 22.64 16.30
CA GLY A 1 15.47 22.08 14.95
C GLY A 1 16.47 22.73 14.03
N ASP A 2 17.24 21.91 13.33
CA ASP A 2 18.26 22.35 12.38
C ASP A 2 17.57 22.99 11.15
N ALA A 3 18.12 24.05 10.58
CA ALA A 3 17.59 24.76 9.42
C ALA A 3 17.37 23.82 8.19
N LYS A 4 18.13 22.75 8.10
CA LYS A 4 17.96 21.68 7.10
C LYS A 4 16.68 20.87 7.30
N SER A 5 16.32 20.56 8.54
CA SER A 5 15.08 19.84 8.88
C SER A 5 13.85 20.69 8.55
N GLN A 6 13.88 21.98 8.90
CA GLN A 6 12.79 22.91 8.58
C GLN A 6 12.61 23.13 7.08
N SER A 7 13.69 23.17 6.29
CA SER A 7 13.59 23.33 4.85
C SER A 7 13.05 22.06 4.16
N ALA A 8 13.40 20.88 4.65
CA ALA A 8 12.86 19.61 4.15
C ALA A 8 11.36 19.46 4.46
N ASP A 9 10.93 19.88 5.65
CA ASP A 9 9.52 19.91 6.04
C ASP A 9 8.69 20.85 5.14
N VAL A 10 9.17 22.06 4.90
CA VAL A 10 8.49 23.02 4.02
C VAL A 10 8.40 22.47 2.59
N LEU A 11 9.49 21.93 2.05
CA LEU A 11 9.50 21.33 0.72
C LEU A 11 8.57 20.12 0.64
N GLY A 12 8.52 19.31 1.69
CA GLY A 12 7.62 18.17 1.81
C GLY A 12 6.14 18.59 1.79
N HIS A 13 5.76 19.63 2.52
CA HIS A 13 4.40 20.17 2.53
C HIS A 13 3.99 20.76 1.16
N VAL A 14 4.90 21.52 0.53
CA VAL A 14 4.68 22.05 -0.82
C VAL A 14 4.47 20.90 -1.81
N PHE A 15 5.27 19.85 -1.72
CA PHE A 15 5.13 18.68 -2.60
C PHE A 15 3.80 17.94 -2.37
N GLU A 16 3.36 17.76 -1.13
CA GLU A 16 2.05 17.18 -0.80
C GLU A 16 0.89 18.00 -1.35
N TYR A 17 0.97 19.34 -1.26
CA TYR A 17 -0.03 20.22 -1.85
C TYR A 17 -0.12 20.00 -3.37
N PHE A 18 1.01 19.97 -4.08
CA PHE A 18 1.02 19.71 -5.53
C PHE A 18 0.50 18.30 -5.88
N LEU A 19 0.80 17.28 -5.08
CA LEU A 19 0.24 15.94 -5.28
C LEU A 19 -1.29 15.94 -5.13
N GLY A 20 -1.82 16.67 -4.16
CA GLY A 20 -3.27 16.84 -3.97
C GLY A 20 -3.93 17.53 -5.16
N GLU A 21 -3.35 18.64 -5.62
CA GLU A 21 -3.82 19.37 -6.81
C GLU A 21 -3.75 18.52 -8.08
N PHE A 22 -2.66 17.76 -8.26
CA PHE A 22 -2.49 16.85 -9.39
C PHE A 22 -3.56 15.74 -9.36
N ALA A 23 -3.82 15.14 -8.21
CA ALA A 23 -4.87 14.12 -8.04
C ALA A 23 -6.27 14.66 -8.37
N LEU A 24 -6.55 15.91 -7.99
CA LEU A 24 -7.81 16.59 -8.32
C LEU A 24 -7.93 16.87 -9.82
N ALA A 25 -6.85 17.29 -10.48
CA ALA A 25 -6.82 17.60 -11.91
C ALA A 25 -6.99 16.35 -12.79
N GLU A 26 -6.44 15.21 -12.40
CA GLU A 26 -6.56 13.91 -13.10
C GLU A 26 -7.97 13.28 -12.94
N GLY A 27 -8.84 13.83 -12.10
CA GLY A 27 -10.20 13.39 -11.89
C GLY A 27 -10.32 12.00 -11.28
N LYS A 28 -11.39 11.23 -11.63
CA LYS A 28 -11.65 9.90 -11.03
C LYS A 28 -10.50 8.88 -11.18
N LYS A 29 -9.66 9.01 -12.20
CA LYS A 29 -8.47 8.16 -12.37
C LYS A 29 -7.29 8.63 -11.52
N GLY A 30 -7.17 9.93 -11.24
CA GLY A 30 -6.09 10.49 -10.41
C GLY A 30 -6.32 10.27 -8.91
N GLY A 31 -7.56 10.22 -8.46
CA GLY A 31 -7.91 9.95 -7.06
C GLY A 31 -7.46 8.57 -6.52
N GLN A 32 -7.08 7.64 -7.41
CA GLN A 32 -6.50 6.35 -7.02
C GLN A 32 -5.05 6.45 -6.52
N PHE A 33 -4.37 7.57 -6.77
CA PHE A 33 -2.95 7.75 -6.41
C PHE A 33 -2.73 8.50 -5.10
N TYR A 34 -3.79 9.07 -4.53
CA TYR A 34 -3.69 9.89 -3.34
C TYR A 34 -4.69 9.45 -2.28
N THR A 35 -4.15 8.95 -1.17
CA THR A 35 -4.96 8.64 0.03
C THR A 35 -4.97 9.85 0.94
N PRO A 36 -6.15 10.33 1.41
CA PRO A 36 -6.23 11.43 2.35
C PRO A 36 -5.35 11.21 3.58
N ARG A 37 -4.61 12.22 4.00
CA ARG A 37 -3.67 12.15 5.11
C ARG A 37 -4.30 11.59 6.40
N SER A 38 -5.52 11.98 6.73
CA SER A 38 -6.23 11.48 7.91
C SER A 38 -6.46 9.97 7.90
N VAL A 39 -6.71 9.39 6.72
CA VAL A 39 -6.86 7.94 6.55
C VAL A 39 -5.51 7.25 6.75
N VAL A 40 -4.45 7.80 6.15
CA VAL A 40 -3.08 7.24 6.30
C VAL A 40 -2.64 7.28 7.76
N GLU A 41 -2.82 8.42 8.43
CA GLU A 41 -2.51 8.58 9.85
C GLU A 41 -3.25 7.56 10.71
N LEU A 42 -4.54 7.32 10.45
CA LEU A 42 -5.32 6.31 11.16
C LEU A 42 -4.71 4.92 10.99
N LEU A 43 -4.41 4.50 9.76
CA LEU A 43 -3.82 3.19 9.49
C LEU A 43 -2.46 3.02 10.17
N VAL A 44 -1.61 4.04 10.11
CA VAL A 44 -0.29 4.04 10.77
C VAL A 44 -0.43 3.95 12.29
N GLN A 45 -1.36 4.70 12.90
CA GLN A 45 -1.62 4.63 14.34
C GLN A 45 -2.18 3.27 14.78
N MET A 46 -2.92 2.59 13.93
CA MET A 46 -3.39 1.22 14.19
C MET A 46 -2.24 0.20 14.16
N LEU A 47 -1.33 0.31 13.19
CA LEU A 47 -0.21 -0.61 13.00
C LEU A 47 0.95 -0.35 13.95
N LYS A 48 1.24 0.92 14.25
CA LYS A 48 2.38 1.36 15.07
C LYS A 48 3.72 0.77 14.60
N PRO A 49 4.15 1.06 13.37
CA PRO A 49 5.34 0.45 12.77
C PRO A 49 6.62 1.11 13.30
N TYR A 50 7.01 0.76 14.53
CA TYR A 50 8.22 1.33 15.16
C TYR A 50 9.51 0.84 14.50
N LYS A 51 9.54 -0.38 14.01
CA LYS A 51 10.72 -1.03 13.43
C LYS A 51 10.30 -2.24 12.61
N GLY A 52 11.04 -2.56 11.55
CA GLY A 52 10.81 -3.73 10.71
C GLY A 52 10.51 -3.39 9.27
N ARG A 53 9.94 -4.32 8.54
CA ARG A 53 9.63 -4.19 7.10
C ARG A 53 8.20 -3.74 6.91
N VAL A 54 8.02 -2.65 6.17
CA VAL A 54 6.70 -2.09 5.79
C VAL A 54 6.52 -2.25 4.29
N PHE A 55 5.41 -2.82 3.85
CA PHE A 55 5.13 -3.07 2.44
C PHE A 55 3.80 -2.45 2.00
N ASP A 56 3.84 -1.79 0.86
CA ASP A 56 2.65 -1.33 0.14
C ASP A 56 2.75 -1.77 -1.34
N PRO A 57 2.00 -2.79 -1.77
CA PRO A 57 2.06 -3.31 -3.14
C PRO A 57 1.31 -2.44 -4.18
N CYS A 58 0.72 -1.34 -3.76
CA CYS A 58 0.02 -0.36 -4.62
C CYS A 58 0.29 1.07 -4.12
N CYS A 59 1.58 1.39 -3.94
CA CYS A 59 2.04 2.47 -3.07
C CYS A 59 1.72 3.90 -3.55
N GLY A 60 1.18 4.06 -4.74
CA GLY A 60 0.84 5.38 -5.25
C GLY A 60 2.03 6.34 -5.19
N SER A 61 1.80 7.52 -4.66
CA SER A 61 2.83 8.55 -4.43
C SER A 61 3.69 8.33 -3.18
N GLY A 62 3.55 7.20 -2.49
CA GLY A 62 4.36 6.85 -1.32
C GLY A 62 3.90 7.48 -0.01
N GLY A 63 2.68 8.01 0.06
CA GLY A 63 2.14 8.68 1.25
C GLY A 63 2.10 7.79 2.50
N MET A 64 1.81 6.49 2.35
CA MET A 64 1.83 5.52 3.45
C MET A 64 3.22 5.42 4.09
N PHE A 65 4.28 5.40 3.29
CA PHE A 65 5.66 5.33 3.77
C PHE A 65 6.08 6.62 4.49
N VAL A 66 5.74 7.77 3.91
CA VAL A 66 6.03 9.08 4.53
C VAL A 66 5.42 9.19 5.94
N GLN A 67 4.16 8.78 6.10
CA GLN A 67 3.50 8.83 7.41
C GLN A 67 4.04 7.75 8.37
N SER A 68 4.45 6.59 7.85
CA SER A 68 5.09 5.56 8.68
C SER A 68 6.44 6.02 9.22
N GLU A 69 7.29 6.65 8.40
CA GLU A 69 8.56 7.22 8.85
C GLU A 69 8.34 8.38 9.84
N LYS A 70 7.36 9.26 9.57
CA LYS A 70 6.99 10.31 10.50
C LYS A 70 6.55 9.75 11.86
N PHE A 71 5.77 8.67 11.87
CA PHE A 71 5.39 7.98 13.11
C PHE A 71 6.62 7.52 13.89
N VAL A 72 7.62 6.94 13.22
CA VAL A 72 8.87 6.51 13.83
C VAL A 72 9.60 7.70 14.46
N GLU A 73 9.75 8.81 13.74
CA GLU A 73 10.40 10.03 14.23
C GLU A 73 9.66 10.64 15.44
N ASP A 74 8.33 10.75 15.38
CA ASP A 74 7.48 11.27 16.44
C ASP A 74 7.60 10.44 17.75
N HIS A 75 8.03 9.18 17.63
CA HIS A 75 8.25 8.24 18.74
C HIS A 75 9.73 8.00 19.07
N GLN A 76 10.60 8.99 18.79
CA GLN A 76 12.03 8.98 19.11
C GLN A 76 12.87 7.96 18.31
N GLY A 77 12.33 7.39 17.24
CA GLY A 77 13.08 6.60 16.28
C GLY A 77 13.88 7.47 15.30
N LYS A 78 14.58 6.82 14.40
CA LYS A 78 15.37 7.47 13.35
C LYS A 78 14.79 7.17 11.98
N ILE A 79 14.97 8.07 11.03
CA ILE A 79 14.69 7.80 9.62
C ILE A 79 15.37 6.50 9.19
N ASN A 80 14.64 5.65 8.46
CA ASN A 80 15.05 4.31 8.03
C ASN A 80 15.23 3.28 9.17
N ASP A 81 14.65 3.49 10.36
CA ASP A 81 14.47 2.41 11.34
C ASP A 81 13.48 1.35 10.86
N ILE A 82 12.56 1.75 9.99
CA ILE A 82 11.75 0.83 9.17
C ILE A 82 12.39 0.67 7.78
N SER A 83 12.21 -0.49 7.16
CA SER A 83 12.63 -0.75 5.78
C SER A 83 11.38 -0.79 4.91
N ILE A 84 11.27 0.11 3.96
CA ILE A 84 10.10 0.23 3.10
C ILE A 84 10.26 -0.55 1.80
N TYR A 85 9.20 -1.24 1.41
CA TYR A 85 9.07 -1.98 0.15
C TYR A 85 7.78 -1.55 -0.52
N GLY A 86 7.82 -1.34 -1.82
CA GLY A 86 6.62 -0.92 -2.54
C GLY A 86 6.62 -1.32 -4.01
N GLN A 87 5.44 -1.30 -4.57
CA GLN A 87 5.27 -1.47 -6.01
C GLN A 87 4.18 -0.53 -6.52
N GLU A 88 4.39 0.02 -7.71
CA GLU A 88 3.45 0.88 -8.40
C GLU A 88 3.39 0.50 -9.89
N SER A 89 2.20 0.49 -10.47
CA SER A 89 1.99 0.13 -11.88
C SER A 89 2.11 1.32 -12.83
N ASN A 90 1.81 2.53 -12.37
CA ASN A 90 1.95 3.74 -13.15
C ASN A 90 3.37 4.33 -13.01
N GLN A 91 4.09 4.45 -14.13
CA GLN A 91 5.47 4.94 -14.12
C GLN A 91 5.59 6.37 -13.60
N THR A 92 4.65 7.25 -13.96
CA THR A 92 4.67 8.65 -13.51
C THR A 92 4.45 8.72 -12.00
N THR A 93 3.48 7.98 -11.49
CA THR A 93 3.18 7.89 -10.05
C THR A 93 4.36 7.28 -9.28
N TRP A 94 5.00 6.24 -9.82
CA TRP A 94 6.23 5.69 -9.25
C TRP A 94 7.36 6.73 -9.15
N ARG A 95 7.57 7.56 -10.19
CA ARG A 95 8.55 8.65 -10.14
C ARG A 95 8.19 9.68 -9.07
N LEU A 96 6.90 10.01 -8.93
CA LEU A 96 6.42 10.90 -7.86
C LEU A 96 6.69 10.31 -6.47
N ALA A 97 6.46 9.00 -6.28
CA ALA A 97 6.81 8.32 -5.03
C ALA A 97 8.32 8.42 -4.72
N LYS A 98 9.17 8.14 -5.71
CA LYS A 98 10.62 8.26 -5.56
C LYS A 98 11.06 9.68 -5.17
N MET A 99 10.47 10.70 -5.77
CA MET A 99 10.73 12.11 -5.44
C MET A 99 10.24 12.44 -4.02
N ASN A 100 9.02 12.01 -3.69
CA ASN A 100 8.40 12.23 -2.38
C ASN A 100 9.27 11.70 -1.23
N LEU A 101 9.78 10.49 -1.40
CA LEU A 101 10.64 9.83 -0.41
C LEU A 101 12.04 10.47 -0.36
N ALA A 102 12.62 10.78 -1.53
CA ALA A 102 13.96 11.39 -1.62
C ALA A 102 14.02 12.76 -0.93
N ILE A 103 13.00 13.62 -1.09
CA ILE A 103 12.92 14.94 -0.44
C ILE A 103 13.01 14.82 1.09
N ARG A 104 12.56 13.70 1.65
CA ARG A 104 12.52 13.41 3.09
C ARG A 104 13.69 12.54 3.57
N GLY A 105 14.63 12.18 2.68
CA GLY A 105 15.77 11.33 3.01
C GLY A 105 15.41 9.87 3.29
N ILE A 106 14.21 9.43 2.86
CA ILE A 106 13.75 8.06 3.03
C ILE A 106 14.32 7.19 1.91
N ASP A 107 14.90 6.04 2.25
CA ASP A 107 15.45 5.10 1.26
C ASP A 107 14.34 4.48 0.43
N SER A 108 14.34 4.80 -0.85
CA SER A 108 13.36 4.32 -1.82
C SER A 108 13.89 3.24 -2.78
N SER A 109 15.00 2.60 -2.45
CA SER A 109 15.67 1.60 -3.31
C SER A 109 14.76 0.40 -3.61
N GLN A 110 13.87 0.04 -2.68
CA GLN A 110 12.94 -1.08 -2.80
C GLN A 110 11.55 -0.69 -3.32
N ILE A 111 11.37 0.52 -3.83
CA ILE A 111 10.15 0.91 -4.54
C ILE A 111 10.29 0.52 -6.02
N LYS A 112 9.57 -0.50 -6.43
CA LYS A 112 9.65 -1.10 -7.77
C LYS A 112 8.52 -0.58 -8.67
N TRP A 113 8.74 -0.66 -9.96
CA TRP A 113 7.75 -0.35 -10.98
C TRP A 113 7.68 -1.46 -12.02
N ASN A 114 6.47 -1.80 -12.43
CA ASN A 114 6.17 -2.47 -13.68
C ASN A 114 4.73 -2.11 -14.11
N ASN A 115 4.45 -2.15 -15.38
CA ASN A 115 3.16 -1.75 -15.95
C ASN A 115 2.03 -2.78 -15.76
N GLU A 116 2.34 -3.97 -15.28
CA GLU A 116 1.37 -5.05 -15.08
C GLU A 116 0.76 -5.05 -13.67
N GLY A 117 1.38 -4.32 -12.73
CA GLY A 117 0.93 -4.25 -11.34
C GLY A 117 1.25 -5.50 -10.51
N SER A 118 1.03 -5.38 -9.20
CA SER A 118 1.47 -6.36 -8.21
C SER A 118 0.71 -7.68 -8.24
N LEU A 119 -0.54 -7.67 -8.67
CA LEU A 119 -1.32 -8.90 -8.77
C LEU A 119 -0.80 -9.79 -9.91
N LEU A 120 -0.58 -9.22 -11.10
CA LEU A 120 -0.11 -9.98 -12.26
C LEU A 120 1.40 -10.21 -12.23
N ASN A 121 2.18 -9.20 -11.87
CA ASN A 121 3.63 -9.26 -11.85
C ASN A 121 4.20 -8.72 -10.53
N ASN A 122 4.23 -9.56 -9.53
CA ASN A 122 4.76 -9.25 -8.21
C ASN A 122 6.29 -9.10 -8.25
N SER A 123 6.79 -7.87 -8.07
CA SER A 123 8.23 -7.59 -8.05
C SER A 123 8.94 -8.00 -6.77
N HIS A 124 8.20 -8.42 -5.75
CA HIS A 124 8.68 -8.80 -4.42
C HIS A 124 8.27 -10.23 -4.03
N LYS A 125 8.35 -11.19 -4.95
CA LYS A 125 7.76 -12.54 -4.83
C LYS A 125 8.03 -13.25 -3.51
N ASP A 126 9.26 -13.18 -2.99
CA ASP A 126 9.69 -13.90 -1.79
C ASP A 126 9.72 -13.02 -0.52
N LEU A 127 9.25 -11.77 -0.63
CA LEU A 127 9.27 -10.83 0.48
C LEU A 127 8.27 -11.25 1.56
N LYS A 128 8.74 -11.30 2.81
CA LYS A 128 7.91 -11.39 4.01
C LYS A 128 8.14 -10.16 4.87
N VAL A 129 7.06 -9.57 5.37
CA VAL A 129 7.09 -8.27 6.06
C VAL A 129 6.34 -8.31 7.38
N ASP A 130 6.71 -7.37 8.24
CA ASP A 130 6.11 -7.21 9.56
C ASP A 130 4.80 -6.40 9.47
N PHE A 131 4.76 -5.45 8.53
CA PHE A 131 3.60 -4.57 8.34
C PHE A 131 3.23 -4.44 6.87
N ILE A 132 1.94 -4.50 6.60
CA ILE A 132 1.37 -4.07 5.32
C ILE A 132 0.45 -2.89 5.59
N ILE A 133 0.63 -1.82 4.82
CA ILE A 133 -0.22 -0.63 4.88
C ILE A 133 -0.54 -0.22 3.44
N ALA A 134 -1.81 -0.29 3.06
CA ALA A 134 -2.19 -0.12 1.67
C ALA A 134 -3.60 0.46 1.47
N ASN A 135 -3.77 1.13 0.34
CA ASN A 135 -5.07 1.51 -0.19
C ASN A 135 -5.18 1.01 -1.64
N PRO A 136 -5.57 -0.26 -1.86
CA PRO A 136 -5.64 -0.85 -3.18
C PRO A 136 -6.79 -0.27 -4.01
N PRO A 137 -6.76 -0.40 -5.34
CA PRO A 137 -7.89 -0.04 -6.19
C PRO A 137 -9.14 -0.83 -5.81
N PHE A 138 -10.27 -0.14 -5.57
CA PHE A 138 -11.52 -0.77 -5.19
C PHE A 138 -12.30 -1.29 -6.38
N ASN A 139 -12.89 -2.47 -6.23
CA ASN A 139 -13.82 -3.05 -7.19
C ASN A 139 -13.26 -3.14 -8.62
N ASP A 140 -11.94 -3.37 -8.74
CA ASP A 140 -11.29 -3.54 -10.03
C ASP A 140 -11.72 -4.86 -10.66
N GLY A 141 -12.39 -4.80 -11.81
CA GLY A 141 -12.81 -5.95 -12.60
C GLY A 141 -11.82 -6.35 -13.70
N ASP A 142 -10.77 -5.55 -13.92
CA ASP A 142 -9.77 -5.79 -14.97
C ASP A 142 -8.38 -6.11 -14.41
N TRP A 143 -8.33 -6.92 -13.35
CA TRP A 143 -7.14 -7.28 -12.62
C TRP A 143 -6.41 -8.53 -13.15
N SER A 144 -6.74 -8.97 -14.35
CA SER A 144 -6.19 -10.21 -14.98
C SER A 144 -6.54 -11.52 -14.23
N GLY A 145 -7.66 -11.55 -13.51
CA GLY A 145 -8.07 -12.69 -12.69
C GLY A 145 -8.17 -14.01 -13.44
N GLN A 146 -8.51 -14.01 -14.73
CA GLN A 146 -8.54 -15.23 -15.57
C GLN A 146 -7.15 -15.89 -15.66
N LEU A 147 -6.09 -15.11 -15.75
CA LEU A 147 -4.71 -15.61 -15.86
C LEU A 147 -4.19 -16.14 -14.51
N LEU A 148 -4.78 -15.65 -13.41
CA LEU A 148 -4.30 -15.92 -12.04
C LEU A 148 -5.12 -17.00 -11.30
N LYS A 149 -6.04 -17.71 -11.94
CA LYS A 149 -6.90 -18.73 -11.29
C LYS A 149 -6.12 -19.82 -10.53
N LYS A 150 -4.89 -20.13 -10.95
CA LYS A 150 -4.04 -21.15 -10.34
C LYS A 150 -2.89 -20.56 -9.51
N ASP A 151 -2.99 -19.28 -9.16
CA ASP A 151 -1.94 -18.62 -8.38
C ASP A 151 -1.87 -19.18 -6.95
N GLY A 152 -0.65 -19.43 -6.47
CA GLY A 152 -0.41 -20.01 -5.14
C GLY A 152 -0.76 -19.11 -3.96
N ARG A 153 -1.08 -17.84 -4.20
CA ARG A 153 -1.55 -16.89 -3.17
C ARG A 153 -2.98 -17.16 -2.71
N TRP A 154 -3.79 -17.86 -3.51
CA TRP A 154 -5.22 -18.07 -3.23
C TRP A 154 -5.49 -19.20 -2.24
N LYS A 155 -4.92 -19.11 -1.05
CA LYS A 155 -5.06 -20.14 0.01
C LYS A 155 -6.48 -20.32 0.51
N PHE A 156 -7.29 -19.27 0.50
CA PHE A 156 -8.65 -19.26 1.04
C PHE A 156 -9.73 -19.37 -0.04
N GLY A 157 -9.32 -19.50 -1.29
CA GLY A 157 -10.20 -19.62 -2.45
C GLY A 157 -9.81 -18.66 -3.57
N VAL A 158 -10.19 -19.00 -4.80
CA VAL A 158 -9.92 -18.17 -5.98
C VAL A 158 -10.82 -16.93 -5.94
N PRO A 159 -10.26 -15.72 -6.00
CA PRO A 159 -11.06 -14.50 -6.04
C PRO A 159 -11.91 -14.42 -7.32
N PRO A 160 -13.09 -13.75 -7.27
CA PRO A 160 -13.90 -13.53 -8.45
C PRO A 160 -13.12 -12.76 -9.52
N VAL A 161 -13.21 -13.20 -10.78
CA VAL A 161 -12.54 -12.51 -11.90
C VAL A 161 -13.03 -11.07 -12.06
N SER A 162 -14.27 -10.81 -11.69
CA SER A 162 -14.92 -9.51 -11.81
C SER A 162 -14.57 -8.52 -10.68
N ASN A 163 -13.83 -8.94 -9.66
CA ASN A 163 -13.52 -8.07 -8.51
C ASN A 163 -12.22 -8.48 -7.82
N ALA A 164 -11.25 -7.55 -7.75
CA ALA A 164 -9.93 -7.76 -7.17
C ALA A 164 -9.89 -7.62 -5.64
N ASN A 165 -10.94 -7.19 -4.95
CA ASN A 165 -10.88 -6.84 -3.53
C ASN A 165 -10.24 -7.95 -2.69
N PHE A 166 -10.69 -9.19 -2.81
CA PHE A 166 -10.12 -10.32 -2.08
C PHE A 166 -8.87 -10.93 -2.73
N ALA A 167 -8.52 -10.57 -3.96
CA ALA A 167 -7.20 -10.84 -4.51
C ALA A 167 -6.14 -10.00 -3.78
N TRP A 168 -6.42 -8.71 -3.53
CA TRP A 168 -5.57 -7.84 -2.74
C TRP A 168 -5.40 -8.33 -1.30
N VAL A 169 -6.50 -8.69 -0.63
CA VAL A 169 -6.42 -9.21 0.76
C VAL A 169 -5.55 -10.47 0.83
N GLN A 170 -5.71 -11.42 -0.10
CA GLN A 170 -4.87 -12.62 -0.12
C GLN A 170 -3.43 -12.32 -0.54
N HIS A 171 -3.19 -11.33 -1.41
CA HIS A 171 -1.86 -10.85 -1.72
C HIS A 171 -1.17 -10.26 -0.48
N PHE A 172 -1.88 -9.49 0.33
CA PHE A 172 -1.37 -9.00 1.61
C PHE A 172 -1.02 -10.16 2.54
N THR A 173 -1.96 -11.07 2.77
CA THR A 173 -1.75 -12.26 3.62
C THR A 173 -0.54 -13.08 3.16
N TYR A 174 -0.36 -13.22 1.85
CA TYR A 174 0.80 -13.92 1.28
C TYR A 174 2.13 -13.28 1.69
N HIS A 175 2.19 -11.96 1.78
CA HIS A 175 3.41 -11.24 2.12
C HIS A 175 3.64 -11.04 3.63
N LEU A 176 2.65 -11.28 4.48
CA LEU A 176 2.86 -11.19 5.92
C LEU A 176 3.84 -12.27 6.42
N SER A 177 4.69 -11.88 7.36
CA SER A 177 5.42 -12.82 8.21
C SER A 177 4.43 -13.49 9.19
N THR A 178 4.89 -14.50 9.93
CA THR A 178 4.05 -15.24 10.89
C THR A 178 3.49 -14.37 12.03
N THR A 179 4.11 -13.26 12.31
CA THR A 179 3.69 -12.27 13.33
C THR A 179 3.31 -10.93 12.72
N GLY A 180 3.25 -10.86 11.39
CA GLY A 180 2.99 -9.62 10.66
C GLY A 180 1.53 -9.20 10.74
N THR A 181 1.29 -7.90 10.63
CA THR A 181 -0.04 -7.29 10.69
C THR A 181 -0.28 -6.40 9.47
N ALA A 182 -1.50 -6.43 8.96
CA ALA A 182 -1.93 -5.58 7.84
C ALA A 182 -3.03 -4.61 8.25
N ALA A 183 -2.91 -3.36 7.84
CA ALA A 183 -3.99 -2.38 7.86
C ALA A 183 -4.18 -1.79 6.47
N PHE A 184 -5.40 -1.84 5.95
CA PHE A 184 -5.68 -1.41 4.59
C PHE A 184 -7.11 -0.88 4.46
N VAL A 185 -7.33 -0.07 3.43
CA VAL A 185 -8.67 0.40 3.07
C VAL A 185 -9.28 -0.59 2.08
N LEU A 186 -10.56 -0.86 2.22
CA LEU A 186 -11.30 -1.70 1.30
C LEU A 186 -12.70 -1.11 1.09
N ALA A 187 -13.35 -1.43 -0.02
CA ALA A 187 -14.73 -1.04 -0.24
C ALA A 187 -15.63 -1.64 0.86
N ASP A 188 -16.57 -0.87 1.39
CA ASP A 188 -17.51 -1.28 2.45
C ASP A 188 -18.33 -2.52 2.07
N THR A 189 -18.68 -2.63 0.79
CA THR A 189 -19.35 -3.81 0.22
C THR A 189 -18.57 -5.11 0.41
N SER A 190 -17.26 -5.05 0.60
CA SER A 190 -16.43 -6.25 0.86
C SER A 190 -16.77 -6.92 2.19
N LEU A 191 -17.30 -6.20 3.16
CA LEU A 191 -17.74 -6.77 4.45
C LEU A 191 -19.09 -7.46 4.36
N SER A 192 -19.96 -7.03 3.44
CA SER A 192 -21.35 -7.46 3.28
C SER A 192 -21.64 -8.16 1.95
N THR A 193 -20.60 -8.56 1.21
CA THR A 193 -20.75 -9.19 -0.11
C THR A 193 -21.61 -10.45 -0.05
N MET A 194 -22.50 -10.58 -1.03
CA MET A 194 -23.33 -11.78 -1.25
C MET A 194 -22.67 -12.79 -2.20
N SER A 195 -21.50 -12.50 -2.76
CA SER A 195 -20.72 -13.45 -3.55
C SER A 195 -20.27 -14.62 -2.69
N ALA A 196 -20.60 -15.84 -3.12
CA ALA A 196 -20.21 -17.05 -2.40
C ALA A 196 -18.69 -17.22 -2.35
N GLU A 197 -17.98 -16.86 -3.42
CA GLU A 197 -16.52 -16.92 -3.48
C GLU A 197 -15.89 -15.98 -2.45
N GLU A 198 -16.30 -14.71 -2.41
CA GLU A 198 -15.77 -13.72 -1.47
C GLU A 198 -16.13 -14.04 -0.02
N ALA A 199 -17.37 -14.53 0.21
CA ALA A 199 -17.81 -14.96 1.54
C ALA A 199 -16.97 -16.12 2.08
N ASN A 200 -16.64 -17.11 1.22
CA ASN A 200 -15.78 -18.24 1.59
C ASN A 200 -14.34 -17.79 1.89
N ILE A 201 -13.78 -16.90 1.08
CA ILE A 201 -12.43 -16.34 1.33
C ILE A 201 -12.41 -15.60 2.66
N ARG A 202 -13.40 -14.73 2.92
CA ARG A 202 -13.52 -14.00 4.18
C ARG A 202 -13.63 -14.94 5.38
N LYS A 203 -14.46 -15.99 5.29
CA LYS A 203 -14.58 -17.00 6.32
C LYS A 203 -13.25 -17.70 6.59
N GLY A 204 -12.55 -18.15 5.55
CA GLY A 204 -11.25 -18.80 5.68
C GLY A 204 -10.19 -17.90 6.32
N LEU A 205 -10.18 -16.61 5.98
CA LEU A 205 -9.29 -15.61 6.61
C LEU A 205 -9.56 -15.46 8.11
N ILE A 206 -10.83 -15.41 8.52
CA ILE A 206 -11.22 -15.28 9.95
C ILE A 206 -10.86 -16.54 10.74
N GLU A 207 -11.08 -17.72 10.16
CA GLU A 207 -10.83 -19.01 10.82
C GLU A 207 -9.34 -19.38 10.90
N SER A 208 -8.47 -18.68 10.15
CA SER A 208 -7.02 -18.95 10.11
C SER A 208 -6.21 -18.13 11.11
N ASN A 209 -6.83 -17.25 11.87
CA ASN A 209 -6.18 -16.42 12.90
C ASN A 209 -6.07 -17.13 14.24
#